data_b947c0e8b76cea4a0a91e3b64d53e739
#
_entry.id   b947c0e8b76cea4a0a91e3b64d53e739
#
_cell.length_a   1.000
_cell.length_b   1.000
_cell.length_c   1.000
_cell.angle_alpha   90.00
_cell.angle_beta   90.00
_cell.angle_gamma   90.00
#
_symmetry.space_group_name_H-M   'P 1'
#
loop_
_entity.id
_entity.type
_entity.pdbx_description
1 polymer ?
#
loop_
_entity_poly.entity_id
_entity_poly.type
_entity_poly.pdbx_seq_one_letter_code
_entity_poly.pdbx_strand_id
1 'polypeptide(L)'
;MREFVGHGIGKEMHEDPQVPNYGKRGYGPLMKRGLCIAIEPMITLGDRQVIMERDGWTVRTRDRKCAAHFEHTVAVGAGEADILSSFKFIEEVLGDKAI
;
A
#
# COMPACT_ATOMS: atom_id res chain seq x y z
N MET A 1 10.56 -1.26 1.58
CA MET A 1 10.42 -0.03 2.39
C MET A 1 9.56 -0.31 3.61
N ARG A 2 9.91 0.23 4.77
CA ARG A 2 9.20 -0.05 6.03
C ARG A 2 8.64 1.21 6.71
N GLU A 3 9.11 2.38 6.33
CA GLU A 3 8.77 3.66 6.96
C GLU A 3 7.33 4.09 6.64
N PHE A 4 6.82 3.72 5.49
CA PHE A 4 5.45 4.00 5.08
C PHE A 4 4.62 2.72 5.09
N VAL A 5 3.40 2.85 5.57
CA VAL A 5 2.48 1.74 5.78
C VAL A 5 1.12 2.05 5.17
N GLY A 6 0.36 1.01 4.87
CA GLY A 6 -1.05 1.13 4.55
C GLY A 6 -1.85 1.56 5.78
N HIS A 7 -3.13 1.75 5.62
CA HIS A 7 -3.99 2.34 6.66
C HIS A 7 -5.44 1.88 6.52
N GLY A 8 -6.18 2.04 7.60
CA GLY A 8 -7.63 1.96 7.54
C GLY A 8 -8.19 3.12 6.71
N ILE A 9 -9.35 2.92 6.13
CA ILE A 9 -10.04 3.94 5.35
C ILE A 9 -11.55 3.81 5.55
N GLY A 10 -12.21 4.94 5.73
CA GLY A 10 -13.64 4.98 5.94
C GLY A 10 -14.15 6.41 5.80
N LYS A 11 -14.63 6.99 6.88
CA LYS A 11 -15.06 8.39 6.88
C LYS A 11 -13.91 9.34 6.55
N GLU A 12 -12.71 8.96 6.96
CA GLU A 12 -11.49 9.71 6.64
C GLU A 12 -10.61 8.88 5.70
N MET A 13 -9.74 9.57 4.96
CA MET A 13 -8.84 8.92 4.03
C MET A 13 -7.82 8.05 4.76
N HIS A 14 -7.38 8.48 5.93
CA HIS A 14 -6.40 7.75 6.75
C HIS A 14 -6.96 7.57 8.16
N GLU A 15 -7.21 6.34 8.54
CA GLU A 15 -7.64 6.00 9.89
C GLU A 15 -7.00 4.69 10.34
N ASP A 16 -7.14 4.35 11.63
CA ASP A 16 -6.64 3.09 12.14
C ASP A 16 -7.36 1.89 11.47
N PRO A 17 -6.69 0.74 11.41
CA PRO A 17 -5.35 0.44 11.88
C PRO A 17 -4.26 0.80 10.87
N GLN A 18 -3.00 0.87 11.31
CA GLN A 18 -1.87 0.84 10.40
C GLN A 18 -1.72 -0.55 9.77
N VAL A 19 -1.32 -0.59 8.51
CA VAL A 19 -1.16 -1.84 7.74
C VAL A 19 0.27 -1.93 7.23
N PRO A 20 1.22 -2.35 8.07
CA PRO A 20 2.61 -2.49 7.65
C PRO A 20 2.78 -3.53 6.54
N ASN A 21 3.83 -3.37 5.74
CA ASN A 21 4.20 -4.33 4.71
C ASN A 21 5.18 -5.40 5.23
N TYR A 22 5.23 -5.58 6.54
CA TYR A 22 5.99 -6.59 7.23
C TYR A 22 5.21 -7.02 8.48
N GLY A 23 5.53 -8.19 8.98
CA GLY A 23 4.84 -8.68 10.18
C GLY A 23 4.94 -10.18 10.33
N LYS A 24 4.23 -10.68 11.31
CA LYS A 24 4.17 -12.11 11.60
C LYS A 24 2.71 -12.56 11.57
N ARG A 25 2.46 -13.65 10.87
CA ARG A 25 1.11 -14.24 10.78
C ARG A 25 0.54 -14.53 12.17
N GLY A 26 -0.72 -14.20 12.35
CA GLY A 26 -1.44 -14.45 13.60
C GLY A 26 -1.28 -13.37 14.66
N TYR A 27 -0.58 -12.29 14.36
CA TYR A 27 -0.38 -11.16 15.27
C TYR A 27 -1.02 -9.89 14.69
N GLY A 28 -1.32 -8.96 15.58
CA GLY A 28 -1.89 -7.67 15.23
C GLY A 28 -3.41 -7.60 15.38
N PRO A 29 -4.02 -6.51 14.91
CA PRO A 29 -5.46 -6.32 14.98
C PRO A 29 -6.23 -7.39 14.22
N LEU A 30 -7.41 -7.75 14.75
CA LEU A 30 -8.29 -8.70 14.09
C LEU A 30 -8.89 -8.08 12.82
N MET A 31 -8.83 -8.81 11.71
CA MET A 31 -9.41 -8.41 10.42
C MET A 31 -10.91 -8.73 10.44
N LYS A 32 -11.68 -7.86 11.06
CA LYS A 32 -13.13 -8.03 11.18
C LYS A 32 -13.83 -7.76 9.85
N ARG A 33 -14.88 -8.51 9.57
CA ARG A 33 -15.72 -8.28 8.40
C ARG A 33 -16.22 -6.84 8.37
N GLY A 34 -16.13 -6.21 7.21
CA GLY A 34 -16.53 -4.80 7.01
C GLY A 34 -15.41 -3.80 7.23
N LEU A 35 -14.26 -4.21 7.77
CA LEU A 35 -13.09 -3.36 7.87
C LEU A 35 -12.58 -3.02 6.47
N CYS A 36 -12.37 -1.73 6.18
CA CYS A 36 -11.78 -1.26 4.93
C CYS A 36 -10.38 -0.77 5.20
N ILE A 37 -9.42 -1.23 4.40
CA ILE A 37 -8.02 -0.87 4.53
C ILE A 37 -7.39 -0.62 3.16
N ALA A 38 -6.36 0.21 3.15
CA ALA A 38 -5.48 0.37 2.00
C ALA A 38 -4.22 -0.45 2.23
N ILE A 39 -3.92 -1.33 1.29
CA ILE A 39 -2.70 -2.13 1.26
C ILE A 39 -1.80 -1.50 0.21
N GLU A 40 -0.67 -0.96 0.64
CA GLU A 40 0.19 -0.13 -0.21
C GLU A 40 1.65 -0.53 -0.12
N PRO A 41 2.03 -1.67 -0.70
CA PRO A 41 3.42 -2.08 -0.72
C PRO A 41 4.29 -1.14 -1.55
N MET A 42 5.46 -0.84 -1.01
CA MET A 42 6.49 -0.06 -1.70
C MET A 42 7.74 -0.90 -1.80
N ILE A 43 8.21 -1.09 -3.02
CA ILE A 43 9.34 -1.97 -3.34
C ILE A 43 10.50 -1.11 -3.83
N THR A 44 11.69 -1.35 -3.31
CA THR A 44 12.91 -0.66 -3.71
C THR A 44 13.89 -1.62 -4.35
N LEU A 45 14.59 -1.19 -5.41
CA LEU A 45 15.65 -2.02 -6.02
C LEU A 45 16.92 -2.10 -5.18
N GLY A 46 17.09 -1.16 -4.27
CA GLY A 46 18.26 -1.12 -3.38
C GLY A 46 17.85 -1.13 -1.92
N ASP A 47 18.42 -0.19 -1.17
CA ASP A 47 18.16 -0.07 0.25
C ASP A 47 16.71 0.42 0.50
N ARG A 48 16.17 0.02 1.64
CA ARG A 48 14.82 0.42 2.08
C ARG A 48 14.72 1.86 2.57
N GLN A 49 15.84 2.50 2.87
CA GLN A 49 15.86 3.83 3.45
C GLN A 49 15.44 4.89 2.44
N VAL A 50 14.72 5.89 2.93
CA VAL A 50 14.17 6.98 2.12
C VAL A 50 14.57 8.33 2.67
N ILE A 51 14.45 9.34 1.80
CA ILE A 51 14.69 10.74 2.14
C ILE A 51 13.43 11.52 1.77
N MET A 52 12.97 12.38 2.69
CA MET A 52 11.93 13.34 2.39
C MET A 52 12.56 14.61 1.86
N GLU A 53 12.08 15.10 0.72
CA GLU A 53 12.57 16.34 0.11
C GLU A 53 12.14 17.57 0.90
N ARG A 54 12.73 18.72 0.53
CA ARG A 54 12.45 20.01 1.18
C ARG A 54 10.99 20.46 1.06
N ASP A 55 10.27 19.98 0.04
CA ASP A 55 8.86 20.31 -0.15
C ASP A 55 7.94 19.66 0.92
N GLY A 56 8.49 18.78 1.76
CA GLY A 56 7.74 18.08 2.79
C GLY A 56 6.78 17.02 2.26
N TRP A 57 6.83 16.74 0.97
CA TRP A 57 5.92 15.81 0.31
C TRP A 57 6.64 14.71 -0.47
N THR A 58 7.58 15.10 -1.33
CA THR A 58 8.29 14.15 -2.19
C THR A 58 9.21 13.26 -1.37
N VAL A 59 9.07 11.95 -1.56
CA VAL A 59 9.90 10.93 -0.92
C VAL A 59 10.64 10.18 -2.02
N ARG A 60 11.94 10.00 -1.85
CA ARG A 60 12.76 9.22 -2.77
C ARG A 60 13.67 8.26 -2.01
N THR A 61 14.19 7.27 -2.71
CA THR A 61 15.14 6.34 -2.14
C THR A 61 16.45 7.05 -1.81
N ARG A 62 17.03 6.71 -0.68
CA ARG A 62 18.31 7.29 -0.24
C ARG A 62 19.44 6.99 -1.22
N ASP A 63 19.48 5.79 -1.78
CA ASP A 63 20.48 5.34 -2.73
C ASP A 63 20.19 5.72 -4.19
N ARG A 64 19.07 6.42 -4.45
CA ARG A 64 18.61 6.86 -5.76
C ARG A 64 18.26 5.75 -6.75
N LYS A 65 18.16 4.51 -6.28
CA LYS A 65 17.69 3.40 -7.11
C LYS A 65 16.18 3.45 -7.25
N CYS A 66 15.66 2.81 -8.29
CA CYS A 66 14.22 2.83 -8.56
C CYS A 66 13.39 2.20 -7.45
N ALA A 67 12.17 2.70 -7.32
CA ALA A 67 11.16 2.16 -6.43
C ALA A 67 9.80 2.13 -7.13
N ALA A 68 8.92 1.30 -6.64
CA ALA A 68 7.54 1.22 -7.13
C ALA A 68 6.58 1.16 -5.95
N HIS A 69 5.43 1.78 -6.13
CA HIS A 69 4.35 1.82 -5.14
C HIS A 69 3.07 1.32 -5.80
N PHE A 70 2.43 0.36 -5.18
CA PHE A 70 1.13 -0.16 -5.59
C PHE A 70 0.16 -0.05 -4.43
N GLU A 71 -1.11 0.15 -4.73
CA GLU A 71 -2.12 0.30 -3.70
C GLU A 71 -3.44 -0.31 -4.14
N HIS A 72 -4.06 -1.04 -3.24
CA HIS A 72 -5.45 -1.46 -3.35
C HIS A 72 -6.20 -1.13 -2.07
N THR A 73 -7.42 -0.64 -2.24
CA THR A 73 -8.39 -0.54 -1.15
C THR A 73 -9.22 -1.81 -1.14
N VAL A 74 -9.31 -2.45 0.01
CA VAL A 74 -10.04 -3.70 0.16
C VAL A 74 -11.00 -3.63 1.35
N ALA A 75 -12.11 -4.34 1.23
CA ALA A 75 -13.05 -4.55 2.34
C ALA A 75 -12.95 -6.01 2.79
N VAL A 76 -12.79 -6.22 4.08
CA VAL A 76 -12.72 -7.57 4.66
C VAL A 76 -14.09 -8.23 4.60
N GLY A 77 -14.17 -9.39 3.98
CA GLY A 77 -15.38 -10.20 3.89
C GLY A 77 -15.26 -11.48 4.67
N ALA A 78 -16.24 -12.36 4.50
CA ALA A 78 -16.23 -13.70 5.09
C ALA A 78 -15.39 -14.62 4.19
N GLY A 79 -14.20 -14.99 4.67
CA GLY A 79 -13.28 -15.89 3.96
C GLY A 79 -12.35 -15.21 2.96
N GLU A 80 -12.78 -14.16 2.29
CA GLU A 80 -11.95 -13.40 1.35
C GLU A 80 -12.26 -11.91 1.41
N ALA A 81 -11.36 -11.10 0.85
CA ALA A 81 -11.55 -9.67 0.76
C ALA A 81 -12.15 -9.28 -0.59
N ASP A 82 -12.92 -8.19 -0.58
CA ASP A 82 -13.45 -7.56 -1.78
C ASP A 82 -12.51 -6.41 -2.18
N ILE A 83 -11.97 -6.47 -3.38
CA ILE A 83 -11.05 -5.45 -3.90
C ILE A 83 -11.85 -4.32 -4.52
N LEU A 84 -11.77 -3.13 -3.93
CA LEU A 84 -12.59 -1.98 -4.30
C LEU A 84 -11.93 -1.05 -5.31
N SER A 85 -10.64 -1.21 -5.56
CA SER A 85 -9.89 -0.44 -6.56
C SER A 85 -9.44 -1.35 -7.72
N SER A 86 -8.99 -0.76 -8.83
CA SER A 86 -8.64 -1.54 -10.01
C SER A 86 -7.52 -0.87 -10.80
N PHE A 87 -6.63 -1.68 -11.35
CA PHE A 87 -5.64 -1.26 -12.33
C PHE A 87 -6.10 -1.47 -13.78
N LYS A 88 -7.37 -1.83 -13.97
CA LYS A 88 -7.95 -2.16 -15.28
C LYS A 88 -7.69 -1.06 -16.32
N PHE A 89 -7.85 0.20 -15.96
CA PHE A 89 -7.65 1.32 -16.88
C PHE A 89 -6.20 1.45 -17.33
N ILE A 90 -5.26 1.17 -16.45
CA ILE A 90 -3.82 1.17 -16.76
C ILE A 90 -3.51 0.00 -17.70
N GLU A 91 -4.04 -1.17 -17.42
CA GLU A 91 -3.86 -2.36 -18.24
C GLU A 91 -4.42 -2.17 -19.64
N GLU A 92 -5.57 -1.52 -19.79
CA GLU A 92 -6.18 -1.21 -21.08
C GLU A 92 -5.31 -0.28 -21.94
N VAL A 93 -4.64 0.68 -21.31
CA VAL A 93 -3.77 1.64 -22.01
C VAL A 93 -2.42 1.01 -22.38
N LEU A 94 -1.80 0.28 -21.45
CA LEU A 94 -0.46 -0.27 -21.61
C LEU A 94 -0.45 -1.61 -22.36
N GLY A 95 -1.54 -2.35 -22.35
CA GLY A 95 -1.63 -3.68 -22.96
C GLY A 95 -0.61 -4.63 -22.34
N ASP A 96 0.23 -5.24 -23.16
CA ASP A 96 1.26 -6.18 -22.73
C ASP A 96 2.42 -5.54 -21.96
N LYS A 97 2.48 -4.22 -21.91
CA LYS A 97 3.45 -3.48 -21.10
C LYS A 97 3.00 -3.26 -19.67
N ALA A 98 1.75 -3.60 -19.35
CA ALA A 98 1.26 -3.56 -17.97
C ALA A 98 1.91 -4.65 -17.13
N ILE A 99 2.08 -4.33 -15.85
CA ILE A 99 2.64 -5.26 -14.88
C ILE A 99 1.53 -6.11 -14.26
#